data_21449c2729c6de9933ad907d8bbd6313
#
_entry.id   21449c2729c6de9933ad907d8bbd6313
#
_cell.length_a   1.000
_cell.length_b   1.000
_cell.length_c   1.000
_cell.angle_alpha   90.00
_cell.angle_beta   90.00
_cell.angle_gamma   90.00
#
_symmetry.space_group_name_H-M   'P 1'
#
loop_
_entity.id
_entity.type
_entity.pdbx_description
1 polymer ?
#
loop_
_entity_poly.entity_id
_entity_poly.type
_entity_poly.pdbx_seq_one_letter_code
_entity_poly.pdbx_strand_id
1 'polypeptide(L)'
;MGTTTAERIVGRLGGGEDVQAWVAWLDEVGEPAAPVVLPVGSALTETLLRLSVAHEDIDPLLALRPEPDGDPDIWWLLERSVAALVRRMGAVEPWAAIPKLPESFGPLRRWFFVYVFVAALPYVQAYHRERNIPDDVSWATLADLGRQMAVYRKREGESGFDHAGWITFHFTGAIYQLGRLQFERVRLGNTTGEAILASGAPYEPDTPALSVHIPGFSGPFGPEACDESLAAAVTFFARHFPEERYELGICYSWLLDEQLAEYLPVTSNIVRFQRRFQPIHQPPAGNAGTLQFVFGMHTDLPLDAYPQRTTLERAVIDHIRSGRHWHGGVGWLRLPEPG
;
A
#
# COMPACT_ATOMS: atom_id res chain seq x y z
N MET A 1 41.71 3.44 -6.94
CA MET A 1 40.34 3.90 -7.22
C MET A 1 39.73 4.33 -5.91
N GLY A 2 39.16 5.54 -5.82
CA GLY A 2 38.51 5.97 -4.60
C GLY A 2 37.20 5.21 -4.41
N THR A 3 36.84 4.89 -3.17
CA THR A 3 35.56 4.28 -2.82
C THR A 3 34.42 5.21 -3.25
N THR A 4 33.43 4.69 -3.98
CA THR A 4 32.25 5.46 -4.40
C THR A 4 31.37 5.83 -3.18
N THR A 5 30.49 6.81 -3.32
CA THR A 5 29.54 7.16 -2.26
C THR A 5 28.64 5.98 -1.90
N ALA A 6 28.17 5.23 -2.90
CA ALA A 6 27.35 4.02 -2.69
C ALA A 6 28.10 2.94 -1.89
N GLU A 7 29.35 2.63 -2.27
CA GLU A 7 30.20 1.67 -1.54
C GLU A 7 30.45 2.11 -0.08
N ARG A 8 30.68 3.40 0.16
CA ARG A 8 30.86 3.95 1.50
C ARG A 8 29.59 3.82 2.34
N ILE A 9 28.43 4.09 1.75
CA ILE A 9 27.12 3.97 2.42
C ILE A 9 26.83 2.50 2.77
N VAL A 10 27.05 1.56 1.84
CA VAL A 10 26.91 0.13 2.11
C VAL A 10 27.84 -0.32 3.24
N GLY A 11 29.11 0.10 3.22
CA GLY A 11 30.06 -0.21 4.27
C GLY A 11 29.65 0.33 5.64
N ARG A 12 29.08 1.54 5.69
CA ARG A 12 28.58 2.17 6.92
C ARG A 12 27.30 1.50 7.43
N LEU A 13 26.37 1.17 6.55
CA LEU A 13 25.08 0.60 6.95
C LEU A 13 25.21 -0.86 7.41
N GLY A 14 26.15 -1.62 6.86
CA GLY A 14 26.37 -3.02 7.23
C GLY A 14 25.15 -3.92 6.94
N GLY A 15 24.34 -3.55 5.95
CA GLY A 15 23.11 -4.25 5.60
C GLY A 15 23.34 -5.54 4.81
N GLY A 16 22.33 -6.41 4.78
CA GLY A 16 22.29 -7.60 3.95
C GLY A 16 22.29 -7.32 2.44
N GLU A 17 22.20 -8.38 1.63
CA GLU A 17 22.19 -8.29 0.16
C GLU A 17 21.09 -7.38 -0.37
N ASP A 18 19.93 -7.34 0.28
CA ASP A 18 18.79 -6.50 -0.06
C ASP A 18 19.10 -4.99 0.07
N VAL A 19 19.80 -4.60 1.14
CA VAL A 19 20.24 -3.20 1.33
C VAL A 19 21.30 -2.83 0.31
N GLN A 20 22.25 -3.73 0.03
CA GLN A 20 23.28 -3.52 -0.98
C GLN A 20 22.68 -3.35 -2.37
N ALA A 21 21.75 -4.22 -2.75
CA ALA A 21 21.05 -4.14 -4.02
C ALA A 21 20.22 -2.83 -4.15
N TRP A 22 19.57 -2.42 -3.07
CA TRP A 22 18.81 -1.17 -3.03
C TRP A 22 19.70 0.05 -3.20
N VAL A 23 20.84 0.13 -2.50
CA VAL A 23 21.80 1.25 -2.63
C VAL A 23 22.41 1.30 -4.02
N ALA A 24 22.77 0.14 -4.60
CA ALA A 24 23.29 0.05 -5.97
C ALA A 24 22.24 0.54 -6.99
N TRP A 25 20.99 0.12 -6.83
CA TRP A 25 19.89 0.60 -7.67
C TRP A 25 19.66 2.10 -7.52
N LEU A 26 19.75 2.66 -6.31
CA LEU A 26 19.64 4.10 -6.09
C LEU A 26 20.79 4.88 -6.74
N ASP A 27 22.00 4.31 -6.80
CA ASP A 27 23.14 4.91 -7.50
C ASP A 27 22.89 4.97 -9.02
N GLU A 28 22.33 3.92 -9.60
CA GLU A 28 21.91 3.87 -11.01
C GLU A 28 20.77 4.87 -11.30
N VAL A 29 19.81 5.00 -10.39
CA VAL A 29 18.77 6.05 -10.47
C VAL A 29 19.41 7.42 -10.54
N GLY A 30 20.45 7.68 -9.76
CA GLY A 30 21.17 8.95 -9.75
C GLY A 30 20.41 10.12 -9.12
N GLU A 31 20.86 11.32 -9.39
CA GLU A 31 20.38 12.55 -8.73
C GLU A 31 18.97 12.95 -9.19
N PRO A 32 18.18 13.60 -8.31
CA PRO A 32 16.92 14.23 -8.69
C PRO A 32 17.13 15.40 -9.66
N ALA A 33 16.14 15.66 -10.51
CA ALA A 33 16.20 16.78 -11.47
C ALA A 33 16.17 18.16 -10.82
N ALA A 34 15.73 18.26 -9.57
CA ALA A 34 15.71 19.48 -8.77
C ALA A 34 16.10 19.15 -7.32
N PRO A 35 16.65 20.14 -6.57
CA PRO A 35 17.01 19.93 -5.17
C PRO A 35 15.83 19.41 -4.34
N VAL A 36 16.07 18.40 -3.52
CA VAL A 36 15.10 17.88 -2.57
C VAL A 36 15.00 18.84 -1.38
N VAL A 37 13.78 19.16 -0.99
CA VAL A 37 13.49 20.05 0.13
C VAL A 37 12.53 19.37 1.09
N LEU A 38 12.90 19.30 2.36
CA LEU A 38 12.00 18.91 3.45
C LEU A 38 11.46 20.16 4.14
N PRO A 39 10.13 20.24 4.36
CA PRO A 39 9.57 21.34 5.14
C PRO A 39 10.14 21.35 6.56
N VAL A 40 10.07 22.50 7.22
CA VAL A 40 10.59 22.73 8.57
C VAL A 40 9.52 23.26 9.51
N GLY A 41 9.65 22.99 10.81
CA GLY A 41 8.76 23.54 11.85
C GLY A 41 7.28 23.31 11.56
N SER A 42 6.48 24.37 11.63
CA SER A 42 5.02 24.30 11.43
C SER A 42 4.62 23.77 10.04
N ALA A 43 5.41 24.08 8.99
CA ALA A 43 5.13 23.58 7.64
C ALA A 43 5.25 22.04 7.54
N LEU A 44 6.22 21.44 8.25
CA LEU A 44 6.31 19.98 8.35
C LEU A 44 5.13 19.41 9.15
N THR A 45 4.80 20.03 10.29
CA THR A 45 3.64 19.64 11.12
C THR A 45 2.35 19.64 10.31
N GLU A 46 2.06 20.72 9.58
CA GLU A 46 0.87 20.82 8.72
C GLU A 46 0.85 19.75 7.63
N THR A 47 1.99 19.49 7.01
CA THR A 47 2.12 18.44 5.99
C THR A 47 1.81 17.05 6.58
N LEU A 48 2.40 16.72 7.73
CA LEU A 48 2.19 15.45 8.41
C LEU A 48 0.72 15.27 8.81
N LEU A 49 0.08 16.30 9.34
CA LEU A 49 -1.35 16.27 9.70
C LEU A 49 -2.24 16.04 8.46
N ARG A 50 -1.94 16.68 7.34
CA ARG A 50 -2.68 16.45 6.08
C ARG A 50 -2.48 15.03 5.53
N LEU A 51 -1.35 14.39 5.81
CA LEU A 51 -1.09 12.99 5.51
C LEU A 51 -1.68 12.03 6.57
N SER A 52 -2.53 12.54 7.49
CA SER A 52 -3.16 11.77 8.57
C SER A 52 -2.19 11.13 9.55
N VAL A 53 -0.98 11.68 9.68
CA VAL A 53 -0.02 11.27 10.72
C VAL A 53 -0.56 11.66 12.09
N ALA A 54 -0.55 10.72 13.02
CA ALA A 54 -1.07 10.94 14.37
C ALA A 54 -0.20 11.94 15.17
N HIS A 55 -0.82 12.69 16.09
CA HIS A 55 -0.13 13.74 16.84
C HIS A 55 1.08 13.22 17.63
N GLU A 56 0.99 12.02 18.17
CA GLU A 56 2.08 11.39 18.93
C GLU A 56 3.32 11.05 18.09
N ASP A 57 3.21 11.04 16.75
CA ASP A 57 4.33 10.80 15.84
C ASP A 57 5.01 12.10 15.37
N ILE A 58 4.38 13.26 15.57
CA ILE A 58 4.85 14.53 15.02
C ILE A 58 6.16 14.96 15.68
N ASP A 59 6.23 14.97 17.02
CA ASP A 59 7.44 15.41 17.73
C ASP A 59 8.66 14.54 17.39
N PRO A 60 8.60 13.20 17.37
CA PRO A 60 9.69 12.38 16.86
C PRO A 60 10.11 12.70 15.42
N LEU A 61 9.15 12.95 14.53
CA LEU A 61 9.42 13.30 13.13
C LEU A 61 10.04 14.69 13.00
N LEU A 62 9.67 15.66 13.83
CA LEU A 62 10.34 16.97 13.85
C LEU A 62 11.79 16.86 14.34
N ALA A 63 12.02 16.06 15.40
CA ALA A 63 13.31 15.90 16.03
C ALA A 63 14.35 15.12 15.19
N LEU A 64 13.86 14.14 14.39
CA LEU A 64 14.71 13.25 13.58
C LEU A 64 14.80 13.68 12.10
N ARG A 65 14.29 14.87 11.75
CA ARG A 65 14.29 15.36 10.37
C ARG A 65 15.72 15.40 9.81
N PRO A 66 16.00 14.70 8.69
CA PRO A 66 17.30 14.76 8.06
C PRO A 66 17.62 16.16 7.53
N GLU A 67 18.89 16.52 7.59
CA GLU A 67 19.43 17.77 7.02
C GLU A 67 20.63 17.46 6.13
N PRO A 68 20.84 18.24 5.04
CA PRO A 68 21.93 17.99 4.10
C PRO A 68 23.30 17.94 4.77
N ASP A 69 23.57 18.90 5.68
CA ASP A 69 24.85 19.04 6.36
C ASP A 69 24.96 18.15 7.62
N GLY A 70 23.84 17.59 8.11
CA GLY A 70 23.81 16.77 9.32
C GLY A 70 24.33 15.36 9.09
N ASP A 71 23.84 14.71 8.04
CA ASP A 71 24.25 13.37 7.61
C ASP A 71 24.18 13.26 6.07
N PRO A 72 25.28 13.53 5.37
CA PRO A 72 25.32 13.51 3.90
C PRO A 72 24.97 12.16 3.30
N ASP A 73 25.21 11.03 3.98
CA ASP A 73 24.88 9.71 3.50
C ASP A 73 23.37 9.46 3.54
N ILE A 74 22.72 9.85 4.63
CA ILE A 74 21.27 9.80 4.76
C ILE A 74 20.60 10.73 3.75
N TRP A 75 21.18 11.93 3.56
CA TRP A 75 20.65 12.88 2.57
C TRP A 75 20.78 12.34 1.14
N TRP A 76 21.91 11.71 0.81
CA TRP A 76 22.12 11.06 -0.48
C TRP A 76 21.06 9.97 -0.75
N LEU A 77 20.75 9.13 0.26
CA LEU A 77 19.72 8.12 0.16
C LEU A 77 18.32 8.74 -0.03
N LEU A 78 18.02 9.82 0.69
CA LEU A 78 16.77 10.56 0.57
C LEU A 78 16.58 11.11 -0.84
N GLU A 79 17.57 11.83 -1.37
CA GLU A 79 17.50 12.43 -2.70
C GLU A 79 17.25 11.39 -3.79
N ARG A 80 17.99 10.29 -3.77
CA ARG A 80 17.84 9.23 -4.77
C ARG A 80 16.54 8.45 -4.63
N SER A 81 16.06 8.24 -3.41
CA SER A 81 14.75 7.64 -3.18
C SER A 81 13.62 8.52 -3.73
N VAL A 82 13.71 9.84 -3.54
CA VAL A 82 12.77 10.80 -4.15
C VAL A 82 12.89 10.79 -5.68
N ALA A 83 14.12 10.80 -6.23
CA ALA A 83 14.34 10.71 -7.68
C ALA A 83 13.71 9.44 -8.27
N ALA A 84 13.83 8.32 -7.58
CA ALA A 84 13.22 7.06 -7.98
C ALA A 84 11.69 7.14 -8.05
N LEU A 85 11.05 7.73 -7.03
CA LEU A 85 9.60 7.98 -7.03
C LEU A 85 9.17 8.88 -8.19
N VAL A 86 9.86 10.00 -8.39
CA VAL A 86 9.54 10.98 -9.43
C VAL A 86 9.65 10.38 -10.83
N ARG A 87 10.69 9.58 -11.10
CA ARG A 87 10.87 8.93 -12.41
C ARG A 87 9.81 7.89 -12.74
N ARG A 88 9.15 7.36 -11.73
CA ARG A 88 8.09 6.36 -11.88
C ARG A 88 6.68 6.96 -11.76
N MET A 89 6.56 8.28 -11.79
CA MET A 89 5.26 8.93 -11.70
C MET A 89 4.34 8.48 -12.83
N GLY A 90 3.17 7.95 -12.49
CA GLY A 90 2.20 7.39 -13.42
C GLY A 90 2.44 5.94 -13.84
N ALA A 91 3.56 5.32 -13.48
CA ALA A 91 3.85 3.92 -13.79
C ALA A 91 2.94 2.96 -13.01
N VAL A 92 2.57 1.86 -13.63
CA VAL A 92 1.75 0.78 -13.05
C VAL A 92 2.55 -0.48 -12.74
N GLU A 93 3.84 -0.54 -13.14
CA GLU A 93 4.69 -1.68 -12.85
C GLU A 93 5.07 -1.72 -11.36
N PRO A 94 5.33 -2.93 -10.83
CA PRO A 94 5.77 -3.10 -9.46
C PRO A 94 7.04 -2.28 -9.14
N TRP A 95 7.10 -1.74 -7.93
CA TRP A 95 8.28 -1.07 -7.40
C TRP A 95 9.37 -2.10 -7.09
N ALA A 96 10.65 -1.70 -7.24
CA ALA A 96 11.75 -2.49 -6.72
C ALA A 96 11.61 -2.70 -5.20
N ALA A 97 12.04 -3.85 -4.70
CA ALA A 97 11.92 -4.15 -3.28
C ALA A 97 12.61 -3.07 -2.42
N ILE A 98 11.86 -2.50 -1.49
CA ILE A 98 12.39 -1.59 -0.49
C ILE A 98 12.86 -2.43 0.70
N PRO A 99 14.14 -2.38 1.09
CA PRO A 99 14.66 -3.19 2.17
C PRO A 99 14.16 -2.70 3.52
N LYS A 100 14.19 -3.59 4.49
CA LYS A 100 14.09 -3.21 5.89
C LYS A 100 15.40 -2.53 6.30
N LEU A 101 15.32 -1.27 6.78
CA LEU A 101 16.52 -0.54 7.14
C LEU A 101 17.19 -1.13 8.37
N PRO A 102 18.54 -1.29 8.36
CA PRO A 102 19.28 -1.95 9.42
C PRO A 102 19.35 -1.11 10.69
N GLU A 103 19.72 -1.73 11.80
CA GLU A 103 19.88 -1.10 13.13
C GLU A 103 20.86 0.06 13.12
N SER A 104 21.89 0.00 12.26
CA SER A 104 22.90 1.05 12.07
C SER A 104 22.33 2.41 11.61
N PHE A 105 21.09 2.43 11.09
CA PHE A 105 20.34 3.66 10.82
C PHE A 105 19.87 4.37 12.10
N GLY A 106 20.00 3.72 13.25
CA GLY A 106 19.52 4.26 14.53
C GLY A 106 18.01 4.51 14.55
N PRO A 107 17.54 5.48 15.32
CA PRO A 107 16.10 5.79 15.43
C PRO A 107 15.45 6.16 14.09
N LEU A 108 16.20 6.72 13.15
CA LEU A 108 15.72 7.14 11.84
C LEU A 108 15.20 5.97 10.98
N ARG A 109 15.65 4.72 11.21
CA ARG A 109 15.21 3.54 10.46
C ARG A 109 13.69 3.37 10.37
N ARG A 110 12.95 3.82 11.41
CA ARG A 110 11.49 3.73 11.47
C ARG A 110 10.78 4.89 10.77
N TRP A 111 11.52 5.94 10.38
CA TRP A 111 10.94 7.19 9.90
C TRP A 111 11.45 7.62 8.53
N PHE A 112 12.56 7.05 8.08
CA PHE A 112 13.27 7.49 6.88
C PHE A 112 12.34 7.60 5.66
N PHE A 113 11.53 6.59 5.40
CA PHE A 113 10.62 6.61 4.26
C PHE A 113 9.46 7.60 4.42
N VAL A 114 9.09 7.99 5.62
CA VAL A 114 8.14 9.09 5.84
C VAL A 114 8.71 10.38 5.24
N TYR A 115 9.99 10.68 5.46
CA TYR A 115 10.63 11.85 4.86
C TYR A 115 10.78 11.74 3.34
N VAL A 116 11.01 10.56 2.81
CA VAL A 116 11.01 10.32 1.36
C VAL A 116 9.66 10.71 0.76
N PHE A 117 8.54 10.28 1.37
CA PHE A 117 7.20 10.62 0.89
C PHE A 117 6.85 12.10 1.11
N VAL A 118 7.22 12.69 2.24
CA VAL A 118 7.06 14.13 2.48
C VAL A 118 7.80 14.95 1.42
N ALA A 119 9.03 14.58 1.08
CA ALA A 119 9.83 15.25 0.06
C ALA A 119 9.28 15.03 -1.36
N ALA A 120 8.65 13.89 -1.63
CA ALA A 120 8.02 13.57 -2.91
C ALA A 120 6.65 14.24 -3.09
N LEU A 121 6.03 14.75 -2.03
CA LEU A 121 4.67 15.30 -2.04
C LEU A 121 4.43 16.38 -3.11
N PRO A 122 5.31 17.38 -3.32
CA PRO A 122 5.11 18.39 -4.36
C PRO A 122 4.99 17.79 -5.77
N TYR A 123 5.72 16.72 -6.04
CA TYR A 123 5.77 16.06 -7.36
C TYR A 123 4.49 15.26 -7.61
N VAL A 124 4.04 14.45 -6.65
CA VAL A 124 2.78 13.72 -6.81
C VAL A 124 1.59 14.67 -6.91
N GLN A 125 1.58 15.78 -6.17
CA GLN A 125 0.54 16.78 -6.29
C GLN A 125 0.58 17.51 -7.66
N ALA A 126 1.76 17.75 -8.23
CA ALA A 126 1.89 18.27 -9.58
C ALA A 126 1.28 17.29 -10.60
N TYR A 127 1.65 16.01 -10.51
CA TYR A 127 1.07 14.95 -11.34
C TYR A 127 -0.47 14.85 -11.19
N HIS A 128 -0.99 14.94 -9.97
CA HIS A 128 -2.44 14.95 -9.76
C HIS A 128 -3.12 16.15 -10.41
N ARG A 129 -2.52 17.36 -10.34
CA ARG A 129 -3.04 18.55 -11.03
C ARG A 129 -3.00 18.41 -12.55
N GLU A 130 -1.94 17.87 -13.12
CA GLU A 130 -1.83 17.62 -14.57
C GLU A 130 -2.91 16.66 -15.07
N ARG A 131 -3.28 15.67 -14.23
CA ARG A 131 -4.38 14.73 -14.48
C ARG A 131 -5.76 15.28 -14.12
N ASN A 132 -5.86 16.51 -13.63
CA ASN A 132 -7.09 17.14 -13.11
C ASN A 132 -7.75 16.33 -11.98
N ILE A 133 -6.98 15.60 -11.17
CA ILE A 133 -7.47 14.83 -10.03
C ILE A 133 -7.90 15.82 -8.94
N PRO A 134 -9.13 15.68 -8.38
CA PRO A 134 -9.62 16.56 -7.32
C PRO A 134 -8.74 16.51 -6.07
N ASP A 135 -8.59 17.66 -5.40
CA ASP A 135 -7.73 17.79 -4.21
C ASP A 135 -8.17 16.88 -3.06
N ASP A 136 -9.46 16.67 -2.88
CA ASP A 136 -10.01 15.77 -1.86
C ASP A 136 -9.64 14.31 -2.13
N VAL A 137 -9.70 13.85 -3.39
CA VAL A 137 -9.24 12.51 -3.79
C VAL A 137 -7.72 12.40 -3.62
N SER A 138 -6.97 13.43 -4.04
CA SER A 138 -5.52 13.48 -3.87
C SER A 138 -5.12 13.28 -2.41
N TRP A 139 -5.65 14.11 -1.51
CA TRP A 139 -5.30 14.03 -0.09
C TRP A 139 -5.84 12.76 0.59
N ALA A 140 -7.06 12.31 0.26
CA ALA A 140 -7.60 11.05 0.78
C ALA A 140 -6.71 9.86 0.41
N THR A 141 -6.12 9.87 -0.79
CA THR A 141 -5.18 8.86 -1.27
C THR A 141 -3.86 8.92 -0.49
N LEU A 142 -3.23 10.09 -0.42
CA LEU A 142 -1.93 10.26 0.21
C LEU A 142 -1.97 10.08 1.74
N ALA A 143 -3.13 10.28 2.37
CA ALA A 143 -3.38 10.02 3.77
C ALA A 143 -3.22 8.54 4.18
N ASP A 144 -3.07 7.62 3.22
CA ASP A 144 -2.75 6.22 3.53
C ASP A 144 -1.42 6.08 4.27
N LEU A 145 -0.48 7.02 4.11
CA LEU A 145 0.76 7.06 4.89
C LEU A 145 0.48 7.04 6.40
N GLY A 146 -0.35 7.95 6.90
CA GLY A 146 -0.71 7.99 8.32
C GLY A 146 -1.53 6.77 8.77
N ARG A 147 -2.39 6.23 7.88
CA ARG A 147 -3.10 4.96 8.15
C ARG A 147 -2.13 3.79 8.36
N GLN A 148 -1.10 3.66 7.53
CA GLN A 148 -0.11 2.59 7.68
C GLN A 148 0.77 2.78 8.92
N MET A 149 1.06 4.02 9.31
CA MET A 149 1.70 4.31 10.59
C MET A 149 0.84 3.88 11.79
N ALA A 150 -0.48 4.09 11.72
CA ALA A 150 -1.41 3.63 12.75
C ALA A 150 -1.49 2.08 12.80
N VAL A 151 -1.44 1.40 11.65
CA VAL A 151 -1.35 -0.07 11.57
C VAL A 151 -0.05 -0.57 12.20
N TYR A 152 1.08 0.07 11.89
CA TYR A 152 2.37 -0.25 12.49
C TYR A 152 2.30 -0.14 14.02
N ARG A 153 1.82 1.00 14.54
CA ARG A 153 1.69 1.22 15.98
C ARG A 153 0.80 0.18 16.67
N LYS A 154 -0.32 -0.19 16.03
CA LYS A 154 -1.20 -1.24 16.56
C LYS A 154 -0.50 -2.58 16.67
N ARG A 155 0.36 -2.93 15.70
CA ARG A 155 1.07 -4.20 15.63
C ARG A 155 2.28 -4.24 16.58
N GLU A 156 3.11 -3.20 16.56
CA GLU A 156 4.39 -3.15 17.28
C GLU A 156 4.27 -2.58 18.71
N GLY A 157 3.18 -1.89 19.02
CA GLY A 157 3.02 -1.18 20.29
C GLY A 157 3.87 0.09 20.42
N GLU A 158 4.56 0.48 19.34
CA GLU A 158 5.40 1.68 19.27
C GLU A 158 5.19 2.43 17.95
N SER A 159 5.63 3.67 17.91
CA SER A 159 5.55 4.53 16.74
C SER A 159 6.58 4.17 15.67
N GLY A 160 6.16 4.19 14.40
CA GLY A 160 7.02 3.89 13.26
C GLY A 160 6.27 3.64 11.97
N PHE A 161 7.02 3.17 10.96
CA PHE A 161 6.49 2.89 9.62
C PHE A 161 7.35 1.84 8.91
N ASP A 162 6.74 0.82 8.30
CA ASP A 162 7.45 -0.26 7.57
C ASP A 162 6.81 -0.68 6.24
N HIS A 163 5.69 -0.07 5.85
CA HIS A 163 4.99 -0.39 4.60
C HIS A 163 5.34 0.56 3.43
N ALA A 164 6.63 0.92 3.32
CA ALA A 164 7.08 1.87 2.30
C ALA A 164 6.75 1.39 0.87
N GLY A 165 6.94 0.11 0.55
CA GLY A 165 6.58 -0.46 -0.75
C GLY A 165 5.11 -0.25 -1.12
N TRP A 166 4.19 -0.38 -0.17
CA TRP A 166 2.77 -0.11 -0.38
C TRP A 166 2.50 1.37 -0.65
N ILE A 167 3.12 2.26 0.10
CA ILE A 167 2.90 3.70 -0.05
C ILE A 167 3.50 4.25 -1.36
N THR A 168 4.47 3.56 -1.98
CA THR A 168 4.95 3.98 -3.31
C THR A 168 3.82 4.04 -4.34
N PHE A 169 2.85 3.14 -4.33
CA PHE A 169 1.71 3.17 -5.26
C PHE A 169 0.88 4.44 -5.12
N HIS A 170 0.72 4.95 -3.90
CA HIS A 170 0.00 6.20 -3.63
C HIS A 170 0.78 7.41 -4.11
N PHE A 171 2.11 7.41 -3.93
CA PHE A 171 2.98 8.52 -4.28
C PHE A 171 3.52 8.47 -5.71
N THR A 172 3.21 7.44 -6.47
CA THR A 172 3.46 7.38 -7.93
C THR A 172 2.20 7.53 -8.77
N GLY A 173 1.03 7.67 -8.14
CA GLY A 173 -0.24 7.83 -8.85
C GLY A 173 -0.76 6.53 -9.48
N ALA A 174 -0.37 5.39 -8.93
CA ALA A 174 -0.89 4.08 -9.35
C ALA A 174 -2.20 3.71 -8.65
N ILE A 175 -2.43 4.18 -7.42
CA ILE A 175 -3.62 3.86 -6.61
C ILE A 175 -4.36 5.12 -6.17
N TYR A 176 -5.69 5.03 -6.02
CA TYR A 176 -6.55 6.13 -5.57
C TYR A 176 -7.59 5.67 -4.57
N GLN A 177 -7.81 6.48 -3.52
CA GLN A 177 -8.89 6.31 -2.55
C GLN A 177 -10.17 6.92 -3.11
N LEU A 178 -11.17 6.08 -3.41
CA LEU A 178 -12.45 6.52 -3.95
C LEU A 178 -13.60 6.01 -3.04
N GLY A 179 -13.98 6.83 -2.10
CA GLY A 179 -14.95 6.42 -1.07
C GLY A 179 -14.37 5.36 -0.12
N ARG A 180 -15.08 4.22 0.03
CA ARG A 180 -14.72 3.14 0.97
C ARG A 180 -13.54 2.29 0.50
N LEU A 181 -13.30 2.20 -0.80
CA LEU A 181 -12.31 1.33 -1.42
C LEU A 181 -11.15 2.13 -2.04
N GLN A 182 -10.05 1.44 -2.28
CA GLN A 182 -8.95 1.93 -3.09
C GLN A 182 -8.87 1.12 -4.37
N PHE A 183 -8.45 1.79 -5.44
CA PHE A 183 -8.33 1.18 -6.76
C PHE A 183 -6.94 1.45 -7.31
N GLU A 184 -6.21 0.37 -7.54
CA GLU A 184 -4.88 0.40 -8.13
C GLU A 184 -4.98 0.05 -9.61
N ARG A 185 -4.35 0.84 -10.44
CA ARG A 185 -4.19 0.59 -11.88
C ARG A 185 -3.20 -0.55 -12.05
N VAL A 186 -3.63 -1.62 -12.69
CA VAL A 186 -2.79 -2.81 -12.92
C VAL A 186 -3.02 -3.37 -14.32
N ARG A 187 -2.13 -4.27 -14.73
CA ARG A 187 -2.36 -5.15 -15.86
C ARG A 187 -2.51 -6.59 -15.37
N LEU A 188 -3.43 -7.35 -15.98
CA LEU A 188 -3.62 -8.74 -15.60
C LEU A 188 -2.33 -9.54 -15.79
N GLY A 189 -1.87 -10.16 -14.71
CA GLY A 189 -0.77 -11.14 -14.81
C GLY A 189 -1.20 -12.40 -15.59
N ASN A 190 -0.22 -13.14 -16.08
CA ASN A 190 -0.46 -14.32 -16.92
C ASN A 190 -1.46 -15.30 -16.28
N THR A 191 -1.18 -15.78 -15.08
CA THR A 191 -2.04 -16.76 -14.39
C THR A 191 -3.48 -16.27 -14.22
N THR A 192 -3.66 -15.00 -13.84
CA THR A 192 -4.98 -14.41 -13.62
C THR A 192 -5.73 -14.23 -14.94
N GLY A 193 -5.06 -13.66 -15.97
CA GLY A 193 -5.67 -13.45 -17.27
C GLY A 193 -6.05 -14.77 -17.96
N GLU A 194 -5.17 -15.77 -17.94
CA GLU A 194 -5.46 -17.11 -18.49
C GLU A 194 -6.66 -17.77 -17.79
N ALA A 195 -6.74 -17.64 -16.47
CA ALA A 195 -7.86 -18.21 -15.69
C ALA A 195 -9.19 -17.50 -16.00
N ILE A 196 -9.18 -16.17 -16.14
CA ILE A 196 -10.37 -15.40 -16.53
C ILE A 196 -10.80 -15.76 -17.94
N LEU A 197 -9.88 -15.86 -18.88
CA LEU A 197 -10.16 -16.27 -20.26
C LEU A 197 -10.74 -17.69 -20.32
N ALA A 198 -10.19 -18.63 -19.55
CA ALA A 198 -10.69 -20.00 -19.43
C ALA A 198 -12.10 -20.08 -18.82
N SER A 199 -12.51 -19.09 -18.01
CA SER A 199 -13.88 -18.98 -17.49
C SER A 199 -14.91 -18.50 -18.53
N GLY A 200 -14.45 -18.14 -19.75
CA GLY A 200 -15.28 -17.65 -20.86
C GLY A 200 -15.45 -16.13 -20.90
N ALA A 201 -14.78 -15.38 -20.03
CA ALA A 201 -14.78 -13.92 -20.09
C ALA A 201 -13.67 -13.43 -21.06
N PRO A 202 -13.88 -12.30 -21.79
CA PRO A 202 -13.00 -11.85 -22.89
C PRO A 202 -11.82 -11.02 -22.37
N TYR A 203 -11.18 -11.42 -21.27
CA TYR A 203 -10.07 -10.69 -20.66
C TYR A 203 -8.84 -11.59 -20.58
N GLU A 204 -7.82 -11.24 -21.36
CA GLU A 204 -6.55 -11.98 -21.48
C GLU A 204 -5.44 -11.37 -20.60
N PRO A 205 -4.29 -12.01 -20.45
CA PRO A 205 -3.10 -11.40 -19.85
C PRO A 205 -2.82 -10.03 -20.47
N ASP A 206 -2.27 -9.13 -19.64
CA ASP A 206 -1.98 -7.73 -19.99
C ASP A 206 -3.20 -6.82 -20.20
N THR A 207 -4.44 -7.31 -20.06
CA THR A 207 -5.64 -6.46 -20.04
C THR A 207 -5.56 -5.46 -18.88
N PRO A 208 -5.83 -4.15 -19.09
CA PRO A 208 -5.92 -3.17 -18.01
C PRO A 208 -7.05 -3.52 -17.04
N ALA A 209 -6.77 -3.49 -15.75
CA ALA A 209 -7.71 -3.80 -14.70
C ALA A 209 -7.54 -2.87 -13.48
N LEU A 210 -8.56 -2.77 -12.65
CA LEU A 210 -8.48 -2.10 -11.35
C LEU A 210 -8.35 -3.15 -10.24
N SER A 211 -7.21 -3.16 -9.54
CA SER A 211 -7.09 -3.96 -8.32
C SER A 211 -7.81 -3.27 -7.18
N VAL A 212 -8.78 -3.97 -6.58
CA VAL A 212 -9.67 -3.44 -5.54
C VAL A 212 -9.08 -3.76 -4.17
N HIS A 213 -8.75 -2.72 -3.40
CA HIS A 213 -8.22 -2.84 -2.06
C HIS A 213 -9.20 -2.33 -1.01
N ILE A 214 -9.16 -2.94 0.17
CA ILE A 214 -10.08 -2.66 1.27
C ILE A 214 -9.27 -2.09 2.43
N PRO A 215 -9.04 -0.76 2.48
CA PRO A 215 -8.23 -0.16 3.53
C PRO A 215 -8.91 -0.28 4.90
N GLY A 216 -8.12 -0.53 5.94
CA GLY A 216 -8.54 -0.39 7.32
C GLY A 216 -8.82 1.08 7.67
N PHE A 217 -9.57 1.33 8.75
CA PHE A 217 -9.87 2.68 9.27
C PHE A 217 -10.56 3.64 8.29
N SER A 218 -11.21 3.12 7.24
CA SER A 218 -11.91 3.92 6.21
C SER A 218 -13.44 3.88 6.35
N GLY A 219 -13.93 3.79 7.57
CA GLY A 219 -15.36 3.77 7.87
C GLY A 219 -16.04 2.40 7.69
N PRO A 220 -17.36 2.35 7.81
CA PRO A 220 -18.13 1.11 7.72
C PRO A 220 -17.94 0.40 6.38
N PHE A 221 -17.78 -0.92 6.44
CA PHE A 221 -17.68 -1.78 5.27
C PHE A 221 -19.10 -2.28 4.89
N GLY A 222 -19.93 -1.35 4.39
CA GLY A 222 -21.30 -1.63 3.95
C GLY A 222 -21.40 -1.90 2.45
N PRO A 223 -22.43 -2.64 2.00
CA PRO A 223 -22.65 -2.90 0.57
C PRO A 223 -22.79 -1.62 -0.25
N GLU A 224 -23.58 -0.67 0.24
CA GLU A 224 -23.86 0.61 -0.42
C GLU A 224 -22.56 1.43 -0.60
N ALA A 225 -21.74 1.52 0.43
CA ALA A 225 -20.44 2.22 0.36
C ALA A 225 -19.47 1.56 -0.64
N CYS A 226 -19.53 0.23 -0.79
CA CYS A 226 -18.75 -0.48 -1.81
C CYS A 226 -19.29 -0.21 -3.22
N ASP A 227 -20.62 -0.19 -3.40
CA ASP A 227 -21.24 0.09 -4.71
C ASP A 227 -20.99 1.53 -5.16
N GLU A 228 -21.08 2.49 -4.25
CA GLU A 228 -20.70 3.90 -4.50
C GLU A 228 -19.24 4.02 -4.90
N SER A 229 -18.32 3.30 -4.21
CA SER A 229 -16.90 3.31 -4.54
C SER A 229 -16.61 2.72 -5.92
N LEU A 230 -17.28 1.64 -6.30
CA LEU A 230 -17.14 1.02 -7.64
C LEU A 230 -17.66 1.96 -8.74
N ALA A 231 -18.79 2.61 -8.53
CA ALA A 231 -19.34 3.60 -9.48
C ALA A 231 -18.42 4.83 -9.61
N ALA A 232 -17.90 5.32 -8.47
CA ALA A 232 -16.94 6.42 -8.45
C ALA A 232 -15.64 6.07 -9.20
N ALA A 233 -15.15 4.83 -9.05
CA ALA A 233 -13.95 4.37 -9.74
C ALA A 233 -14.13 4.41 -11.27
N VAL A 234 -15.24 3.92 -11.80
CA VAL A 234 -15.49 3.94 -13.25
C VAL A 234 -15.47 5.37 -13.79
N THR A 235 -16.19 6.28 -13.13
CA THR A 235 -16.23 7.69 -13.54
C THR A 235 -14.87 8.37 -13.41
N PHE A 236 -14.15 8.09 -12.32
CA PHE A 236 -12.85 8.67 -12.06
C PHE A 236 -11.81 8.24 -13.10
N PHE A 237 -11.67 6.94 -13.34
CA PHE A 237 -10.65 6.45 -14.28
C PHE A 237 -10.97 6.81 -15.73
N ALA A 238 -12.24 6.78 -16.14
CA ALA A 238 -12.64 7.24 -17.47
C ALA A 238 -12.30 8.73 -17.70
N ARG A 239 -12.38 9.55 -16.66
CA ARG A 239 -12.10 11.00 -16.74
C ARG A 239 -10.63 11.34 -16.68
N HIS A 240 -9.87 10.71 -15.78
CA HIS A 240 -8.50 11.11 -15.45
C HIS A 240 -7.44 10.24 -16.11
N PHE A 241 -7.84 9.07 -16.65
CA PHE A 241 -6.99 8.11 -17.37
C PHE A 241 -7.67 7.61 -18.64
N PRO A 242 -8.12 8.52 -19.54
CA PRO A 242 -8.89 8.14 -20.73
C PRO A 242 -8.10 7.31 -21.74
N GLU A 243 -6.78 7.27 -21.62
CA GLU A 243 -5.89 6.43 -22.42
C GLU A 243 -5.97 4.93 -22.07
N GLU A 244 -6.52 4.59 -20.92
CA GLU A 244 -6.68 3.21 -20.45
C GLU A 244 -8.17 2.91 -20.23
N ARG A 245 -8.64 1.80 -20.76
CA ARG A 245 -10.01 1.35 -20.57
C ARG A 245 -10.08 0.26 -19.53
N TYR A 246 -10.70 0.56 -18.40
CA TYR A 246 -10.90 -0.37 -17.30
C TYR A 246 -12.33 -0.94 -17.34
N GLU A 247 -12.47 -2.22 -17.71
CA GLU A 247 -13.76 -2.92 -17.75
C GLU A 247 -13.92 -3.91 -16.60
N LEU A 248 -12.83 -4.28 -15.92
CA LEU A 248 -12.86 -5.25 -14.84
C LEU A 248 -12.12 -4.79 -13.60
N GLY A 249 -12.62 -5.20 -12.45
CA GLY A 249 -11.94 -5.14 -11.17
C GLY A 249 -11.44 -6.52 -10.77
N ILE A 250 -10.27 -6.59 -10.17
CA ILE A 250 -9.72 -7.80 -9.55
C ILE A 250 -9.50 -7.54 -8.06
N CYS A 251 -9.60 -8.58 -7.26
CA CYS A 251 -9.31 -8.47 -5.83
C CYS A 251 -8.53 -9.70 -5.37
N TYR A 252 -7.43 -9.45 -4.67
CA TYR A 252 -6.61 -10.44 -3.98
C TYR A 252 -6.78 -10.19 -2.48
N SER A 253 -7.55 -11.00 -1.80
CA SER A 253 -7.85 -10.74 -0.39
C SER A 253 -8.18 -12.01 0.38
N TRP A 254 -7.77 -12.05 1.65
CA TRP A 254 -8.25 -13.04 2.60
C TRP A 254 -9.79 -12.98 2.76
N LEU A 255 -10.41 -11.81 2.53
CA LEU A 255 -11.87 -11.65 2.56
C LEU A 255 -12.59 -12.48 1.49
N LEU A 256 -11.90 -12.90 0.43
CA LEU A 256 -12.46 -13.74 -0.63
C LEU A 256 -12.32 -15.24 -0.35
N ASP A 257 -11.83 -15.65 0.82
CA ASP A 257 -11.85 -17.06 1.23
C ASP A 257 -13.32 -17.52 1.43
N GLU A 258 -13.77 -18.43 0.60
CA GLU A 258 -15.14 -18.94 0.63
C GLU A 258 -15.51 -19.61 1.96
N GLN A 259 -14.53 -20.13 2.70
CA GLN A 259 -14.73 -20.75 4.01
C GLN A 259 -15.31 -19.78 5.04
N LEU A 260 -15.14 -18.45 4.86
CA LEU A 260 -15.77 -17.45 5.74
C LEU A 260 -17.30 -17.55 5.75
N ALA A 261 -17.91 -17.99 4.64
CA ALA A 261 -19.36 -18.16 4.56
C ALA A 261 -19.90 -19.32 5.42
N GLU A 262 -19.05 -20.22 5.91
CA GLU A 262 -19.44 -21.26 6.86
C GLU A 262 -19.70 -20.68 8.28
N TYR A 263 -19.07 -19.57 8.60
CA TYR A 263 -19.10 -18.94 9.93
C TYR A 263 -19.92 -17.65 9.98
N LEU A 264 -20.05 -16.97 8.85
CA LEU A 264 -20.71 -15.68 8.77
C LEU A 264 -22.08 -15.79 8.08
N PRO A 265 -23.10 -15.09 8.59
CA PRO A 265 -24.42 -15.12 7.94
C PRO A 265 -24.35 -14.53 6.52
N VAL A 266 -25.22 -15.01 5.64
CA VAL A 266 -25.31 -14.56 4.23
C VAL A 266 -25.57 -13.05 4.09
N THR A 267 -26.08 -12.42 5.15
CA THR A 267 -26.34 -10.97 5.24
C THR A 267 -25.14 -10.17 5.75
N SER A 268 -24.05 -10.83 6.14
CA SER A 268 -22.85 -10.12 6.58
C SER A 268 -22.22 -9.31 5.44
N ASN A 269 -21.61 -8.17 5.77
CA ASN A 269 -20.95 -7.32 4.79
C ASN A 269 -19.83 -8.06 4.03
N ILE A 270 -19.11 -8.94 4.71
CA ILE A 270 -18.03 -9.76 4.10
C ILE A 270 -18.61 -10.69 3.04
N VAL A 271 -19.64 -11.48 3.36
CA VAL A 271 -20.25 -12.42 2.41
C VAL A 271 -20.92 -11.67 1.25
N ARG A 272 -21.52 -10.51 1.52
CA ARG A 272 -22.08 -9.66 0.46
C ARG A 272 -20.99 -9.09 -0.45
N PHE A 273 -19.82 -8.75 0.09
CA PHE A 273 -18.69 -8.30 -0.70
C PHE A 273 -18.14 -9.43 -1.58
N GLN A 274 -17.91 -10.62 -1.01
CA GLN A 274 -17.45 -11.81 -1.74
C GLN A 274 -18.32 -12.10 -2.99
N ARG A 275 -19.64 -12.02 -2.84
CA ARG A 275 -20.60 -12.33 -3.92
C ARG A 275 -20.54 -11.40 -5.13
N ARG A 276 -19.82 -10.27 -5.05
CA ARG A 276 -19.57 -9.40 -6.20
C ARG A 276 -18.54 -9.98 -7.16
N PHE A 277 -17.69 -10.87 -6.65
CA PHE A 277 -16.57 -11.39 -7.41
C PHE A 277 -16.85 -12.82 -7.91
N GLN A 278 -16.46 -13.07 -9.15
CA GLN A 278 -16.33 -14.41 -9.67
C GLN A 278 -14.97 -14.97 -9.23
N PRO A 279 -14.94 -16.12 -8.53
CA PRO A 279 -13.67 -16.69 -8.08
C PRO A 279 -12.83 -17.16 -9.26
N ILE A 280 -11.53 -16.96 -9.19
CA ILE A 280 -10.57 -17.39 -10.22
C ILE A 280 -9.84 -18.63 -9.75
N HIS A 281 -9.09 -18.51 -8.67
CA HIS A 281 -8.37 -19.60 -8.04
C HIS A 281 -8.18 -19.31 -6.55
N GLN A 282 -7.91 -20.37 -5.80
CA GLN A 282 -7.60 -20.27 -4.38
C GLN A 282 -6.09 -20.36 -4.21
N PRO A 283 -5.44 -19.34 -3.61
CA PRO A 283 -4.03 -19.40 -3.26
C PRO A 283 -3.71 -20.57 -2.32
N PRO A 284 -2.44 -20.97 -2.18
CA PRO A 284 -2.04 -21.96 -1.20
C PRO A 284 -2.51 -21.60 0.21
N ALA A 285 -2.75 -22.63 1.03
CA ALA A 285 -3.15 -22.46 2.42
C ALA A 285 -2.12 -21.63 3.21
N GLY A 286 -2.60 -20.67 4.00
CA GLY A 286 -1.73 -19.82 4.81
C GLY A 286 -2.52 -18.93 5.76
N ASN A 287 -2.39 -19.15 7.07
CA ASN A 287 -3.11 -18.40 8.09
C ASN A 287 -2.60 -16.97 8.29
N ALA A 288 -1.32 -16.71 7.95
CA ALA A 288 -0.64 -15.46 8.28
C ALA A 288 -1.38 -14.21 7.76
N GLY A 289 -1.79 -14.21 6.50
CA GLY A 289 -2.52 -13.07 5.93
C GLY A 289 -3.82 -12.78 6.68
N THR A 290 -4.64 -13.82 6.94
CA THR A 290 -5.90 -13.67 7.68
C THR A 290 -5.67 -13.17 9.10
N LEU A 291 -4.70 -13.76 9.84
CA LEU A 291 -4.33 -13.33 11.18
C LEU A 291 -3.86 -11.86 11.19
N GLN A 292 -2.99 -11.49 10.27
CA GLN A 292 -2.48 -10.12 10.17
C GLN A 292 -3.58 -9.09 9.95
N PHE A 293 -4.47 -9.35 8.99
CA PHE A 293 -5.50 -8.36 8.62
C PHE A 293 -6.66 -8.31 9.62
N VAL A 294 -7.05 -9.44 10.22
CA VAL A 294 -8.15 -9.47 11.20
C VAL A 294 -7.69 -8.86 12.53
N PHE A 295 -6.52 -9.22 13.00
CA PHE A 295 -6.07 -8.81 14.34
C PHE A 295 -5.15 -7.58 14.33
N GLY A 296 -4.42 -7.34 13.24
CA GLY A 296 -3.38 -6.31 13.18
C GLY A 296 -2.29 -6.55 14.21
N MET A 297 -1.90 -7.81 14.40
CA MET A 297 -0.90 -8.29 15.36
C MET A 297 0.12 -9.18 14.64
N HIS A 298 1.22 -9.53 15.32
CA HIS A 298 2.17 -10.52 14.82
C HIS A 298 1.47 -11.87 14.59
N THR A 299 1.87 -12.58 13.54
CA THR A 299 1.17 -13.79 13.05
C THR A 299 1.71 -15.09 13.61
N ASP A 300 2.77 -15.03 14.41
CA ASP A 300 3.47 -16.13 15.08
C ASP A 300 3.09 -16.28 16.55
N LEU A 301 2.11 -15.53 17.02
CA LEU A 301 1.62 -15.60 18.39
C LEU A 301 0.84 -16.92 18.63
N PRO A 302 0.85 -17.46 19.88
CA PRO A 302 -0.06 -18.53 20.26
C PRO A 302 -1.53 -18.14 20.00
N LEU A 303 -2.37 -19.07 19.54
CA LEU A 303 -3.77 -18.79 19.17
C LEU A 303 -4.58 -18.18 20.33
N ASP A 304 -4.23 -18.48 21.57
CA ASP A 304 -4.91 -17.93 22.76
C ASP A 304 -4.54 -16.47 23.06
N ALA A 305 -3.50 -15.94 22.42
CA ALA A 305 -3.10 -14.54 22.56
C ALA A 305 -3.95 -13.60 21.69
N TYR A 306 -4.64 -14.12 20.68
CA TYR A 306 -5.50 -13.31 19.82
C TYR A 306 -6.85 -13.01 20.48
N PRO A 307 -7.37 -11.78 20.35
CA PRO A 307 -8.69 -11.43 20.86
C PRO A 307 -9.79 -12.23 20.14
N GLN A 308 -10.86 -12.56 20.87
CA GLN A 308 -12.02 -13.30 20.35
C GLN A 308 -13.33 -12.58 20.69
N ARG A 309 -13.39 -11.27 20.44
CA ARG A 309 -14.49 -10.38 20.83
C ARG A 309 -15.63 -10.40 19.80
N THR A 310 -15.29 -10.48 18.53
CA THR A 310 -16.26 -10.47 17.42
C THR A 310 -16.51 -11.88 16.88
N THR A 311 -17.59 -12.05 16.11
CA THR A 311 -17.88 -13.32 15.41
C THR A 311 -16.76 -13.67 14.44
N LEU A 312 -16.21 -12.71 13.73
CA LEU A 312 -15.10 -12.93 12.79
C LEU A 312 -13.84 -13.39 13.52
N GLU A 313 -13.45 -12.71 14.60
CA GLU A 313 -12.26 -13.10 15.38
C GLU A 313 -12.37 -14.54 15.90
N ARG A 314 -13.53 -14.91 16.45
CA ARG A 314 -13.77 -16.29 16.91
C ARG A 314 -13.72 -17.29 15.75
N ALA A 315 -14.40 -17.00 14.65
CA ALA A 315 -14.39 -17.83 13.46
C ALA A 315 -12.97 -18.12 12.96
N VAL A 316 -12.13 -17.08 12.90
CA VAL A 316 -10.73 -17.21 12.45
C VAL A 316 -9.93 -18.15 13.35
N ILE A 317 -10.04 -17.99 14.67
CA ILE A 317 -9.29 -18.81 15.62
C ILE A 317 -9.83 -20.25 15.69
N ASP A 318 -11.14 -20.44 15.73
CA ASP A 318 -11.76 -21.76 15.82
C ASP A 318 -11.50 -22.61 14.57
N HIS A 319 -11.46 -21.96 13.38
CA HIS A 319 -11.09 -22.63 12.13
C HIS A 319 -9.66 -23.20 12.21
N ILE A 320 -8.70 -22.41 12.68
CA ILE A 320 -7.31 -22.87 12.83
C ILE A 320 -7.19 -23.95 13.91
N ARG A 321 -7.87 -23.80 15.04
CA ARG A 321 -7.89 -24.82 16.12
C ARG A 321 -8.47 -26.16 15.67
N SER A 322 -9.39 -26.16 14.70
CA SER A 322 -9.94 -27.40 14.13
C SER A 322 -8.97 -28.14 13.20
N GLY A 323 -7.75 -27.62 13.00
CA GLY A 323 -6.73 -28.18 12.11
C GLY A 323 -6.91 -27.75 10.65
N ARG A 324 -7.81 -26.82 10.37
CA ARG A 324 -8.02 -26.24 9.03
C ARG A 324 -7.13 -25.02 8.81
N HIS A 325 -7.00 -24.60 7.57
CA HIS A 325 -6.21 -23.46 7.19
C HIS A 325 -7.04 -22.46 6.37
N TRP A 326 -6.82 -21.18 6.61
CA TRP A 326 -7.31 -20.12 5.78
C TRP A 326 -6.51 -20.05 4.48
N HIS A 327 -7.17 -19.60 3.44
CA HIS A 327 -6.57 -19.30 2.15
C HIS A 327 -6.75 -17.80 1.86
N GLY A 328 -6.08 -17.27 0.88
CA GLY A 328 -6.55 -16.06 0.26
C GLY A 328 -7.60 -16.41 -0.78
N GLY A 329 -8.26 -15.41 -1.33
CA GLY A 329 -9.09 -15.56 -2.50
C GLY A 329 -8.61 -14.62 -3.61
N VAL A 330 -8.77 -15.05 -4.84
CA VAL A 330 -8.61 -14.21 -6.03
C VAL A 330 -9.93 -14.24 -6.79
N GLY A 331 -10.48 -13.07 -7.03
CA GLY A 331 -11.72 -12.93 -7.76
C GLY A 331 -11.72 -11.73 -8.67
N TRP A 332 -12.58 -11.75 -9.68
CA TRP A 332 -12.80 -10.63 -10.58
C TRP A 332 -14.27 -10.27 -10.67
N LEU A 333 -14.55 -9.04 -11.02
CA LEU A 333 -15.89 -8.55 -11.34
C LEU A 333 -15.84 -7.67 -12.58
N ARG A 334 -16.95 -7.63 -13.31
CA ARG A 334 -17.14 -6.61 -14.34
C ARG A 334 -17.50 -5.30 -13.66
N LEU A 335 -16.78 -4.24 -14.00
CA LEU A 335 -17.09 -2.90 -13.50
C LEU A 335 -18.43 -2.42 -14.10
N PRO A 336 -19.20 -1.60 -13.38
CA PRO A 336 -20.42 -1.01 -13.94
C PRO A 336 -20.08 -0.15 -15.17
N GLU A 337 -21.05 0.04 -16.06
CA GLU A 337 -20.86 0.95 -17.19
C GLU A 337 -20.83 2.39 -16.67
N PRO A 338 -20.03 3.27 -17.31
CA PRO A 338 -20.08 4.70 -16.99
C PRO A 338 -21.49 5.24 -17.21
N GLY A 339 -22.07 5.84 -16.19
CA GLY A 339 -23.39 6.47 -16.27
C GLY A 339 -23.39 7.77 -17.06
#